data_b7a7390c81adbf8ad2f7551369919c65
#
_entry.id   b7a7390c81adbf8ad2f7551369919c65
#
_cell.length_a   1.000
_cell.length_b   1.000
_cell.length_c   1.000
_cell.angle_alpha   90.00
_cell.angle_beta   90.00
_cell.angle_gamma   90.00
#
_symmetry.space_group_name_H-M   'P 1'
#
loop_
_entity.id
_entity.type
_entity.pdbx_description
1 polymer ?
#
loop_
_entity_poly.entity_id
_entity_poly.type
_entity_poly.pdbx_seq_one_letter_code
_entity_poly.pdbx_strand_id
1 'polypeptide(L)'
;RSDFRIPVVYPDDLRRRQIDLAKALYGHLGIERGDVEGRNNQIRANMEFFGAPVGLFIFARKGMGVYSALDAGHFMQTLMLAAKARGLDTCAQGFLAFWSQPIRDEFEVPDGYKLLCGMSMGYAADSHTNEFAPPTTNVSEVLLTPRRQRPT
;
A
#
# COMPACT_ATOMS: atom_id res chain seq x y z
N ARG A 1 12.72 7.07 -9.97
CA ARG A 1 12.78 5.70 -10.51
C ARG A 1 12.61 4.72 -9.36
N SER A 2 11.79 3.67 -9.54
CA SER A 2 11.61 2.63 -8.53
C SER A 2 12.84 1.73 -8.38
N ASP A 3 13.14 1.33 -7.15
CA ASP A 3 14.21 0.38 -6.84
C ASP A 3 13.83 -1.09 -7.16
N PHE A 4 12.53 -1.40 -7.19
CA PHE A 4 11.98 -2.70 -7.57
C PHE A 4 11.22 -2.62 -8.88
N ARG A 5 11.16 -3.74 -9.61
CA ARG A 5 10.25 -3.85 -10.74
C ARG A 5 8.82 -3.93 -10.23
N ILE A 6 8.08 -2.82 -10.38
CA ILE A 6 6.66 -2.78 -10.06
C ILE A 6 5.91 -3.36 -11.27
N PRO A 7 5.00 -4.34 -11.07
CA PRO A 7 4.21 -4.88 -12.17
C PRO A 7 3.38 -3.78 -12.84
N VAL A 8 3.56 -3.59 -14.13
CA VAL A 8 2.77 -2.66 -14.96
C VAL A 8 1.53 -3.35 -15.52
N VAL A 9 1.66 -4.67 -15.74
CA VAL A 9 0.57 -5.51 -16.25
C VAL A 9 0.29 -6.61 -15.21
N TYR A 10 -0.96 -6.69 -14.80
CA TYR A 10 -1.45 -7.72 -13.91
C TYR A 10 -2.20 -8.80 -14.70
N PRO A 11 -2.24 -10.06 -14.22
CA PRO A 11 -3.20 -11.07 -14.70
C PRO A 11 -4.63 -10.53 -14.69
N ASP A 12 -5.49 -11.03 -15.58
CA ASP A 12 -6.82 -10.45 -15.81
C ASP A 12 -7.72 -10.42 -14.58
N ASP A 13 -7.62 -11.41 -13.71
CA ASP A 13 -8.36 -11.46 -12.45
C ASP A 13 -7.90 -10.38 -11.46
N LEU A 14 -6.59 -10.20 -11.31
CA LEU A 14 -6.02 -9.15 -10.45
C LEU A 14 -6.26 -7.76 -11.05
N ARG A 15 -6.18 -7.63 -12.38
CA ARG A 15 -6.51 -6.37 -13.06
C ARG A 15 -7.95 -5.95 -12.84
N ARG A 16 -8.89 -6.90 -12.88
CA ARG A 16 -10.30 -6.61 -12.56
C ARG A 16 -10.45 -6.09 -11.15
N ARG A 17 -9.87 -6.78 -10.16
CA ARG A 17 -9.87 -6.33 -8.75
C ARG A 17 -9.29 -4.92 -8.58
N GLN A 18 -8.17 -4.62 -9.27
CA GLN A 18 -7.57 -3.29 -9.25
C GLN A 18 -8.51 -2.21 -9.80
N ILE A 19 -9.17 -2.48 -10.93
CA ILE A 19 -10.11 -1.55 -11.56
C ILE A 19 -11.33 -1.34 -10.66
N ASP A 20 -11.87 -2.40 -10.09
CA ASP A 20 -13.08 -2.32 -9.25
C ASP A 20 -12.77 -1.60 -7.93
N LEU A 21 -11.61 -1.84 -7.33
CA LEU A 21 -11.13 -1.08 -6.16
C LEU A 21 -10.97 0.41 -6.50
N ALA A 22 -10.35 0.73 -7.64
CA ALA A 22 -10.18 2.13 -8.04
C ALA A 22 -11.52 2.84 -8.26
N LYS A 23 -12.49 2.17 -8.91
CA LYS A 23 -13.84 2.70 -9.09
C LYS A 23 -14.54 2.93 -7.76
N ALA A 24 -14.45 1.97 -6.83
CA ALA A 24 -15.07 2.07 -5.51
C ALA A 24 -14.45 3.23 -4.71
N LEU A 25 -13.12 3.34 -4.69
CA LEU A 25 -12.41 4.40 -3.98
C LEU A 25 -12.74 5.79 -4.57
N TYR A 26 -12.58 5.97 -5.89
CA TYR A 26 -12.85 7.26 -6.51
C TYR A 26 -14.33 7.65 -6.42
N GLY A 27 -15.25 6.67 -6.54
CA GLY A 27 -16.67 6.91 -6.32
C GLY A 27 -16.97 7.37 -4.89
N HIS A 28 -16.34 6.74 -3.88
CA HIS A 28 -16.44 7.16 -2.48
C HIS A 28 -15.90 8.58 -2.25
N LEU A 29 -14.81 8.94 -2.94
CA LEU A 29 -14.21 10.28 -2.87
C LEU A 29 -14.95 11.33 -3.73
N GLY A 30 -15.99 10.97 -4.45
CA GLY A 30 -16.69 11.86 -5.36
C GLY A 30 -15.88 12.29 -6.60
N ILE A 31 -14.85 11.52 -6.95
CA ILE A 31 -13.97 11.80 -8.10
C ILE A 31 -14.49 11.05 -9.32
N GLU A 32 -15.05 11.76 -10.27
CA GLU A 32 -15.60 11.19 -11.51
C GLU A 32 -14.48 10.69 -12.45
N ARG A 33 -14.87 9.83 -13.41
CA ARG A 33 -13.92 9.24 -14.37
C ARG A 33 -13.21 10.30 -15.24
N GLY A 34 -13.85 11.40 -15.56
CA GLY A 34 -13.31 12.53 -16.33
C GLY A 34 -12.52 13.53 -15.50
N ASP A 35 -12.63 13.48 -14.18
CA ASP A 35 -12.02 14.44 -13.26
C ASP A 35 -10.51 14.17 -13.11
N VAL A 36 -9.73 14.81 -13.99
CA VAL A 36 -8.25 14.72 -13.97
C VAL A 36 -7.69 15.46 -12.77
N GLU A 37 -8.28 16.57 -12.40
CA GLU A 37 -7.80 17.41 -11.28
C GLU A 37 -8.01 16.70 -9.94
N GLY A 38 -9.18 16.14 -9.69
CA GLY A 38 -9.46 15.36 -8.49
C GLY A 38 -8.49 14.18 -8.33
N ARG A 39 -8.20 13.46 -9.43
CA ARG A 39 -7.19 12.38 -9.40
C ARG A 39 -5.78 12.89 -9.10
N ASN A 40 -5.37 14.00 -9.68
CA ASN A 40 -4.07 14.60 -9.43
C ASN A 40 -3.94 15.09 -7.99
N ASN A 41 -5.00 15.65 -7.43
CA ASN A 41 -5.05 16.06 -6.03
C ASN A 41 -4.91 14.84 -5.10
N GLN A 42 -5.56 13.71 -5.42
CA GLN A 42 -5.39 12.48 -4.65
C GLN A 42 -3.97 11.91 -4.74
N ILE A 43 -3.32 12.00 -5.91
CA ILE A 43 -1.91 11.62 -6.08
C ILE A 43 -1.02 12.53 -5.23
N ARG A 44 -1.26 13.83 -5.25
CA ARG A 44 -0.50 14.80 -4.43
C ARG A 44 -0.67 14.52 -2.95
N ALA A 45 -1.90 14.34 -2.47
CA ALA A 45 -2.18 13.98 -1.09
C ALA A 45 -1.43 12.72 -0.64
N ASN A 46 -1.32 11.71 -1.52
CA ASN A 46 -0.53 10.52 -1.25
C ASN A 46 0.96 10.84 -1.05
N MET A 47 1.53 11.75 -1.85
CA MET A 47 2.92 12.18 -1.70
C MET A 47 3.16 13.06 -0.46
N GLU A 48 2.11 13.71 0.03
CA GLU A 48 2.08 14.52 1.25
C GLU A 48 1.65 13.71 2.49
N PHE A 49 1.73 12.37 2.41
CA PHE A 49 1.34 11.44 3.48
C PHE A 49 -0.10 11.65 3.98
N PHE A 50 -0.98 12.18 3.12
CA PHE A 50 -2.37 12.53 3.47
C PHE A 50 -2.47 13.50 4.65
N GLY A 51 -1.47 14.35 4.84
CA GLY A 51 -1.38 15.32 5.95
C GLY A 51 -0.98 14.70 7.29
N ALA A 52 -0.59 13.43 7.34
CA ALA A 52 -0.12 12.80 8.56
C ALA A 52 1.21 13.42 9.02
N PRO A 53 1.39 13.62 10.35
CA PRO A 53 2.60 14.27 10.90
C PRO A 53 3.85 13.39 10.82
N VAL A 54 3.70 12.08 10.61
CA VAL A 54 4.81 11.13 10.52
C VAL A 54 4.75 10.36 9.21
N GLY A 55 5.82 10.47 8.41
CA GLY A 55 6.07 9.66 7.23
C GLY A 55 7.17 8.64 7.51
N LEU A 56 6.97 7.40 7.10
CA LEU A 56 7.92 6.31 7.25
C LEU A 56 8.26 5.75 5.87
N PHE A 57 9.52 5.35 5.69
CA PHE A 57 9.98 4.66 4.50
C PHE A 57 10.50 3.28 4.87
N ILE A 58 9.99 2.27 4.19
CA ILE A 58 10.31 0.87 4.45
C ILE A 58 11.27 0.37 3.37
N PHE A 59 12.44 -0.06 3.81
CA PHE A 59 13.48 -0.56 2.94
C PHE A 59 13.72 -2.04 3.14
N ALA A 60 14.07 -2.74 2.08
CA ALA A 60 14.52 -4.13 2.11
C ALA A 60 15.98 -4.22 1.66
N ARG A 61 16.73 -5.15 2.25
CA ARG A 61 18.13 -5.38 1.88
C ARG A 61 18.24 -5.99 0.47
N LYS A 62 19.15 -5.48 -0.33
CA LYS A 62 19.47 -6.04 -1.66
C LYS A 62 19.99 -7.49 -1.51
N GLY A 63 19.68 -8.34 -2.47
CA GLY A 63 20.19 -9.71 -2.52
C GLY A 63 19.44 -10.74 -1.68
N MET A 64 18.52 -10.32 -0.79
CA MET A 64 17.76 -11.23 0.09
C MET A 64 16.47 -11.77 -0.56
N GLY A 65 16.17 -11.36 -1.79
CA GLY A 65 15.02 -11.86 -2.56
C GLY A 65 13.69 -11.66 -1.87
N VAL A 66 12.78 -12.61 -2.05
CA VAL A 66 11.39 -12.55 -1.55
C VAL A 66 11.30 -12.55 -0.03
N TYR A 67 12.24 -13.16 0.66
CA TYR A 67 12.22 -13.22 2.13
C TYR A 67 12.38 -11.84 2.77
N SER A 68 13.18 -10.97 2.19
CA SER A 68 13.31 -9.60 2.67
C SER A 68 11.99 -8.81 2.56
N ALA A 69 11.21 -9.06 1.51
CA ALA A 69 9.88 -8.48 1.36
C ALA A 69 8.87 -9.08 2.35
N LEU A 70 8.96 -10.40 2.61
CA LEU A 70 8.14 -11.08 3.61
C LEU A 70 8.41 -10.52 5.02
N ASP A 71 9.67 -10.38 5.41
CA ASP A 71 10.06 -9.80 6.71
C ASP A 71 9.57 -8.36 6.84
N ALA A 72 9.72 -7.55 5.78
CA ALA A 72 9.21 -6.18 5.77
C ALA A 72 7.69 -6.12 5.93
N GLY A 73 6.93 -7.04 5.31
CA GLY A 73 5.48 -7.15 5.48
C GLY A 73 5.08 -7.49 6.92
N HIS A 74 5.77 -8.45 7.54
CA HIS A 74 5.56 -8.80 8.96
C HIS A 74 5.88 -7.61 9.89
N PHE A 75 6.99 -6.92 9.65
CA PHE A 75 7.36 -5.73 10.40
C PHE A 75 6.29 -4.64 10.27
N MET A 76 5.86 -4.34 9.04
CA MET A 76 4.83 -3.33 8.79
C MET A 76 3.53 -3.66 9.50
N GLN A 77 3.04 -4.89 9.38
CA GLN A 77 1.79 -5.29 10.03
C GLN A 77 1.91 -5.20 11.56
N THR A 78 3.03 -5.62 12.13
CA THR A 78 3.29 -5.49 13.58
C THR A 78 3.29 -4.03 14.02
N LEU A 79 3.95 -3.14 13.24
CA LEU A 79 3.99 -1.71 13.50
C LEU A 79 2.58 -1.09 13.44
N MET A 80 1.78 -1.43 12.43
CA MET A 80 0.40 -0.93 12.28
C MET A 80 -0.48 -1.35 13.46
N LEU A 81 -0.39 -2.61 13.91
CA LEU A 81 -1.13 -3.10 15.07
C LEU A 81 -0.65 -2.43 16.37
N ALA A 82 0.64 -2.25 16.53
CA ALA A 82 1.21 -1.58 17.71
C ALA A 82 0.84 -0.08 17.77
N ALA A 83 0.77 0.58 16.61
CA ALA A 83 0.28 1.95 16.50
C ALA A 83 -1.20 2.04 16.88
N LYS A 84 -2.03 1.14 16.32
CA LYS A 84 -3.47 1.10 16.63
C LYS A 84 -3.75 0.86 18.10
N ALA A 85 -2.99 -0.02 18.75
CA ALA A 85 -3.08 -0.25 20.19
C ALA A 85 -2.74 0.98 21.05
N ARG A 86 -2.12 2.01 20.45
CA ARG A 86 -1.79 3.30 21.09
C ARG A 86 -2.67 4.45 20.61
N GLY A 87 -3.76 4.16 19.90
CA GLY A 87 -4.68 5.16 19.37
C GLY A 87 -4.17 5.88 18.12
N LEU A 88 -3.09 5.40 17.49
CA LEU A 88 -2.59 5.92 16.23
C LEU A 88 -3.11 5.11 15.05
N ASP A 89 -3.36 5.78 13.94
CA ASP A 89 -3.74 5.19 12.69
C ASP A 89 -2.60 5.25 11.67
N THR A 90 -2.61 4.33 10.72
CA THR A 90 -1.55 4.20 9.71
C THR A 90 -2.13 3.89 8.34
N CYS A 91 -1.44 4.34 7.29
CA CYS A 91 -1.77 4.00 5.91
C CYS A 91 -0.50 3.58 5.17
N ALA A 92 -0.44 2.32 4.71
CA ALA A 92 0.64 1.83 3.87
C ALA A 92 0.52 2.41 2.45
N GLN A 93 1.63 2.96 1.92
CA GLN A 93 1.66 3.73 0.68
C GLN A 93 2.64 3.11 -0.33
N GLY A 94 2.15 2.12 -1.08
CA GLY A 94 2.95 1.47 -2.15
C GLY A 94 3.36 2.44 -3.26
N PHE A 95 2.58 3.51 -3.49
CA PHE A 95 2.87 4.52 -4.51
C PHE A 95 4.21 5.21 -4.32
N LEU A 96 4.67 5.42 -3.08
CA LEU A 96 5.95 6.06 -2.78
C LEU A 96 7.17 5.27 -3.29
N ALA A 97 7.01 3.97 -3.56
CA ALA A 97 8.08 3.14 -4.14
C ALA A 97 8.52 3.60 -5.54
N PHE A 98 7.72 4.38 -6.25
CA PHE A 98 8.09 4.96 -7.55
C PHE A 98 9.13 6.08 -7.45
N TRP A 99 9.34 6.64 -6.25
CA TRP A 99 10.10 7.87 -6.00
C TRP A 99 11.31 7.64 -5.08
N SER A 100 12.08 6.58 -5.31
CA SER A 100 13.21 6.24 -4.44
C SER A 100 14.33 7.30 -4.46
N GLN A 101 14.56 7.96 -5.60
CA GLN A 101 15.65 8.93 -5.72
C GLN A 101 15.48 10.17 -4.82
N PRO A 102 14.35 10.88 -4.84
CA PRO A 102 14.13 12.00 -3.92
C PRO A 102 14.30 11.65 -2.45
N ILE A 103 13.90 10.42 -2.06
CA ILE A 103 14.06 9.94 -0.69
C ILE A 103 15.53 9.71 -0.34
N ARG A 104 16.32 9.21 -1.31
CA ARG A 104 17.78 9.02 -1.14
C ARG A 104 18.53 10.34 -1.13
N ASP A 105 18.03 11.36 -1.82
CA ASP A 105 18.63 12.69 -1.82
C ASP A 105 18.42 13.40 -0.48
N GLU A 106 17.32 13.09 0.22
CA GLU A 106 16.98 13.66 1.53
C GLU A 106 17.59 12.86 2.69
N PHE A 107 17.70 11.53 2.56
CA PHE A 107 18.16 10.65 3.62
C PHE A 107 19.41 9.88 3.22
N GLU A 108 20.34 9.69 4.14
CA GLU A 108 21.53 8.86 3.97
C GLU A 108 21.16 7.37 3.96
N VAL A 109 20.49 6.93 2.87
CA VAL A 109 20.11 5.52 2.71
C VAL A 109 21.30 4.70 2.25
N PRO A 110 21.76 3.67 3.01
CA PRO A 110 22.89 2.85 2.60
C PRO A 110 22.63 2.15 1.26
N ASP A 111 23.68 2.03 0.41
CA ASP A 111 23.60 1.41 -0.93
C ASP A 111 23.07 -0.03 -0.94
N GLY A 112 23.21 -0.73 0.17
CA GLY A 112 22.70 -2.09 0.35
C GLY A 112 21.19 -2.22 0.46
N TYR A 113 20.42 -1.12 0.41
CA TYR A 113 18.97 -1.13 0.63
C TYR A 113 18.19 -0.63 -0.58
N LYS A 114 16.95 -1.10 -0.70
CA LYS A 114 15.96 -0.74 -1.72
C LYS A 114 14.66 -0.32 -1.07
N LEU A 115 14.07 0.78 -1.51
CA LEU A 115 12.76 1.25 -1.04
C LEU A 115 11.66 0.29 -1.50
N LEU A 116 10.87 -0.21 -0.54
CA LEU A 116 9.68 -1.04 -0.81
C LEU A 116 8.40 -0.20 -0.91
N CYS A 117 8.17 0.63 0.09
CA CYS A 117 6.97 1.47 0.18
C CYS A 117 7.17 2.56 1.24
N GLY A 118 6.19 3.43 1.37
CA GLY A 118 6.05 4.32 2.50
C GLY A 118 4.89 3.94 3.41
N MET A 119 4.75 4.67 4.51
CA MET A 119 3.62 4.57 5.43
C MET A 119 3.41 5.91 6.11
N SER A 120 2.19 6.41 6.13
CA SER A 120 1.80 7.54 6.97
C SER A 120 1.33 7.07 8.34
N MET A 121 1.55 7.88 9.37
CA MET A 121 1.12 7.60 10.74
C MET A 121 0.68 8.89 11.45
N GLY A 122 -0.44 8.83 12.14
CA GLY A 122 -1.00 9.95 12.89
C GLY A 122 -2.32 9.59 13.55
N TYR A 123 -3.03 10.59 14.02
CA TYR A 123 -4.42 10.41 14.45
C TYR A 123 -5.34 10.57 13.23
N ALA A 124 -6.23 9.61 13.02
CA ALA A 124 -7.18 9.69 11.91
C ALA A 124 -8.08 10.93 12.06
N ALA A 125 -8.20 11.71 11.00
CA ALA A 125 -9.18 12.78 10.96
C ALA A 125 -10.60 12.20 10.91
N ASP A 126 -11.56 12.91 11.47
CA ASP A 126 -12.99 12.66 11.26
C ASP A 126 -13.33 13.13 9.82
N SER A 127 -13.19 12.23 8.89
CA SER A 127 -13.29 12.50 7.46
C SER A 127 -13.93 11.33 6.72
N HIS A 128 -14.84 11.65 5.80
CA HIS A 128 -15.48 10.67 4.93
C HIS A 128 -14.46 9.75 4.21
N THR A 129 -13.29 10.27 3.86
CA THR A 129 -12.21 9.48 3.23
C THR A 129 -11.80 8.28 4.09
N ASN A 130 -11.82 8.41 5.42
CA ASN A 130 -11.42 7.35 6.36
C ASN A 130 -12.54 6.31 6.60
N GLU A 131 -13.75 6.54 6.10
CA GLU A 131 -14.86 5.59 6.15
C GLU A 131 -14.80 4.56 5.01
N PHE A 132 -13.92 4.75 4.03
CA PHE A 132 -13.79 3.82 2.93
C PHE A 132 -13.29 2.46 3.39
N ALA A 133 -14.12 1.44 3.19
CA ALA A 133 -13.76 0.05 3.41
C ALA A 133 -13.61 -0.67 2.05
N PRO A 134 -12.40 -1.09 1.66
CA PRO A 134 -12.21 -1.80 0.41
C PRO A 134 -12.89 -3.18 0.45
N PRO A 135 -13.45 -3.67 -0.69
CA PRO A 135 -13.98 -5.01 -0.76
C PRO A 135 -12.87 -6.04 -0.49
N THR A 136 -13.16 -7.00 0.39
CA THR A 136 -12.23 -8.06 0.76
C THR A 136 -12.66 -9.40 0.16
N THR A 137 -11.69 -10.25 -0.15
CA THR A 137 -11.94 -11.62 -0.62
C THR A 137 -12.40 -12.50 0.55
N ASN A 138 -13.38 -13.38 0.32
CA ASN A 138 -13.80 -14.34 1.32
C ASN A 138 -12.67 -15.32 1.67
N VAL A 139 -12.60 -15.72 2.93
CA VAL A 139 -11.59 -16.69 3.41
C VAL A 139 -11.68 -18.01 2.63
N SER A 140 -12.87 -18.45 2.25
CA SER A 140 -13.09 -19.67 1.45
C SER A 140 -12.46 -19.61 0.05
N GLU A 141 -12.23 -18.42 -0.51
CA GLU A 141 -11.60 -18.25 -1.81
C GLU A 141 -10.07 -18.37 -1.76
N VAL A 142 -9.48 -18.14 -0.58
CA VAL A 142 -8.03 -18.21 -0.37
C VAL A 142 -7.58 -19.52 0.29
N LEU A 143 -8.51 -20.26 0.90
CA LEU A 143 -8.21 -21.57 1.49
C LEU A 143 -8.20 -22.66 0.41
N LEU A 144 -7.13 -23.46 0.40
CA LEU A 144 -7.03 -24.62 -0.48
C LEU A 144 -7.53 -25.87 0.23
N THR A 145 -8.46 -26.59 -0.40
CA THR A 145 -8.92 -27.90 0.08
C THR A 145 -7.85 -28.96 -0.24
N PRO A 146 -7.40 -29.74 0.75
CA PRO A 146 -6.47 -30.85 0.51
C PRO A 146 -7.02 -31.87 -0.49
N ARG A 147 -6.18 -32.35 -1.40
CA ARG A 147 -6.60 -33.32 -2.44
C ARG A 147 -7.27 -34.57 -1.86
N ARG A 148 -6.87 -35.01 -0.65
CA ARG A 148 -7.42 -36.18 0.03
C ARG A 148 -8.86 -36.01 0.52
N GLN A 149 -9.41 -34.81 0.50
CA GLN A 149 -10.78 -34.49 0.92
C GLN A 149 -11.72 -34.18 -0.26
N ARG A 150 -11.23 -34.28 -1.51
CA ARG A 150 -12.13 -34.17 -2.67
C ARG A 150 -12.93 -35.44 -2.81
N PRO A 151 -14.27 -35.42 -2.71
CA PRO A 151 -15.07 -36.57 -3.06
C PRO A 151 -14.79 -36.99 -4.51
N THR A 152 -14.60 -38.26 -4.75
CA THR A 152 -14.48 -38.88 -6.08
C THR A 152 -15.80 -38.81 -6.82
#